data_c77f0422055afb6baa925b0238723eec
#
_entry.id   c77f0422055afb6baa925b0238723eec
#
_cell.length_a   1.000
_cell.length_b   1.000
_cell.length_c   1.000
_cell.angle_alpha   90.00
_cell.angle_beta   90.00
_cell.angle_gamma   90.00
#
_symmetry.space_group_name_H-M   'P 1'
#
loop_
_entity.id
_entity.type
_entity.pdbx_description
1 polymer ?
#
loop_
_entity_poly.entity_id
_entity_poly.type
_entity_poly.pdbx_seq_one_letter_code
_entity_poly.pdbx_strand_id
1 'polypeptide(L)'
;MASQTPAVVMDNGTGFSKLGFAGNDSPSFVFPTAIATKGAGGGGVGTGSGRPAVANKPSYLTGGAGPGGHLSGKRGTEDLDFFIGEEALAAASGPGYGIHYPIRHGQIENWDHMERFWSNSIFRYLRVEPEDHYFLLTEPPLNPPENRENTAEIMFESFNCAGLYIAVQAVLALAASWTSSKVSDRSLTGTVIDSGDGVTHVIPVAEGYVIGSSIKSIPIAGRDITYFVQSLLRDRGEPDSSLKTAERVKEEYCYVCPDIVKEFSRFDREPERFGKYNAPQPNGRTVTIDVGYERFLAPEIFFNPEIYSSDFLTPLPIVVDGVIQSSPIDVRRGLYKNIVLSGGSTLYKDFGRRLQRDIRHLVDARIKKSEERSGGVKSGGLEVQVVTHKRQRHGPWFGGSLLGQTPEFRSYCHTKAEYDEIGPSIVRRFALLGGPGGQ
;
A
#
# COMPACT_ATOMS: atom_id res chain seq x y z
N MET A 1 16.05 -19.79 28.63
CA MET A 1 15.52 -18.52 28.14
C MET A 1 14.08 -18.80 27.69
N ALA A 2 13.09 -18.16 28.28
CA ALA A 2 11.72 -18.28 27.81
C ALA A 2 11.69 -17.82 26.35
N SER A 3 11.14 -18.64 25.47
CA SER A 3 10.95 -18.28 24.06
C SER A 3 10.06 -17.04 24.02
N GLN A 4 10.63 -15.90 23.62
CA GLN A 4 9.86 -14.68 23.48
C GLN A 4 8.86 -14.86 22.32
N THR A 5 7.60 -14.54 22.55
CA THR A 5 6.58 -14.53 21.50
C THR A 5 7.00 -13.59 20.36
N PRO A 6 6.90 -14.02 19.09
CA PRO A 6 7.24 -13.17 17.96
C PRO A 6 6.25 -11.99 17.88
N ALA A 7 6.75 -10.84 17.45
CA ALA A 7 5.87 -9.69 17.21
C ALA A 7 4.88 -9.98 16.07
N VAL A 8 3.67 -9.48 16.22
CA VAL A 8 2.65 -9.51 15.15
C VAL A 8 2.89 -8.34 14.21
N VAL A 9 2.92 -8.61 12.91
CA VAL A 9 3.07 -7.58 11.86
C VAL A 9 1.80 -7.49 11.06
N MET A 10 1.20 -6.30 11.00
CA MET A 10 -0.04 -6.03 10.28
C MET A 10 0.17 -4.85 9.33
N ASP A 11 0.06 -5.11 8.03
CA ASP A 11 0.08 -4.09 6.98
C ASP A 11 -1.31 -3.98 6.35
N ASN A 12 -2.07 -2.97 6.79
CA ASN A 12 -3.43 -2.74 6.34
C ASN A 12 -3.42 -1.71 5.21
N GLY A 13 -3.54 -2.19 3.98
CA GLY A 13 -3.64 -1.33 2.79
C GLY A 13 -5.08 -1.08 2.36
N THR A 14 -5.28 -0.17 1.39
CA THR A 14 -6.61 0.13 0.82
C THR A 14 -7.26 -1.08 0.18
N GLY A 15 -6.50 -1.90 -0.56
CA GLY A 15 -7.04 -3.07 -1.25
C GLY A 15 -6.92 -4.36 -0.43
N PHE A 16 -5.75 -4.59 0.17
CA PHE A 16 -5.44 -5.83 0.87
C PHE A 16 -4.74 -5.59 2.20
N SER A 17 -5.13 -6.36 3.20
CA SER A 17 -4.42 -6.49 4.48
C SER A 17 -3.52 -7.72 4.47
N LYS A 18 -2.31 -7.58 5.03
CA LYS A 18 -1.30 -8.63 5.15
C LYS A 18 -0.95 -8.77 6.62
N LEU A 19 -1.11 -9.98 7.14
CA LEU A 19 -0.97 -10.30 8.55
C LEU A 19 0.01 -11.44 8.73
N GLY A 20 0.79 -11.42 9.81
CA GLY A 20 1.70 -12.51 10.14
C GLY A 20 2.62 -12.16 11.30
N PHE A 21 3.73 -12.87 11.39
CA PHE A 21 4.66 -12.78 12.50
C PHE A 21 6.05 -12.33 12.04
N ALA A 22 6.72 -11.55 12.86
CA ALA A 22 8.10 -11.15 12.64
C ALA A 22 9.02 -12.38 12.55
N GLY A 23 9.99 -12.32 11.64
CA GLY A 23 10.87 -13.42 11.30
C GLY A 23 10.38 -14.30 10.16
N ASN A 24 9.11 -14.19 9.76
CA ASN A 24 8.59 -14.90 8.59
C ASN A 24 8.96 -14.18 7.28
N ASP A 25 9.14 -14.98 6.25
CA ASP A 25 9.50 -14.53 4.91
C ASP A 25 8.33 -13.94 4.11
N SER A 26 7.11 -14.28 4.49
CA SER A 26 5.87 -13.84 3.85
C SER A 26 4.74 -13.75 4.87
N PRO A 27 3.72 -12.88 4.63
CA PRO A 27 2.57 -12.82 5.50
C PRO A 27 1.84 -14.18 5.55
N SER A 28 1.36 -14.55 6.74
CA SER A 28 0.57 -15.76 6.94
C SER A 28 -0.80 -15.66 6.28
N PHE A 29 -1.34 -14.44 6.23
CA PHE A 29 -2.64 -14.15 5.64
C PHE A 29 -2.58 -12.90 4.79
N VAL A 30 -3.20 -12.97 3.61
CA VAL A 30 -3.42 -11.84 2.70
C VAL A 30 -4.86 -11.92 2.23
N PHE A 31 -5.66 -10.90 2.54
CA PHE A 31 -7.07 -10.86 2.14
C PHE A 31 -7.54 -9.41 1.91
N PRO A 32 -8.65 -9.21 1.16
CA PRO A 32 -9.19 -7.87 0.92
C PRO A 32 -9.48 -7.12 2.22
N THR A 33 -9.16 -5.82 2.25
CA THR A 33 -9.52 -4.93 3.36
C THR A 33 -10.98 -4.50 3.22
N ALA A 34 -11.87 -5.47 3.41
CA ALA A 34 -13.30 -5.32 3.25
C ALA A 34 -14.04 -5.95 4.43
N ILE A 35 -15.14 -5.34 4.84
CA ILE A 35 -16.04 -5.83 5.87
C ILE A 35 -17.47 -5.82 5.33
N ALA A 36 -18.20 -6.92 5.53
CA ALA A 36 -19.62 -7.01 5.27
C ALA A 36 -20.38 -7.02 6.58
N THR A 37 -21.32 -6.09 6.72
CA THR A 37 -22.19 -5.98 7.89
C THR A 37 -23.63 -6.18 7.47
N LYS A 38 -24.45 -6.73 8.39
CA LYS A 38 -25.88 -6.92 8.17
C LYS A 38 -26.56 -5.56 8.08
N GLY A 39 -27.17 -5.23 6.94
CA GLY A 39 -27.91 -3.98 6.76
C GLY A 39 -29.20 -3.98 7.59
N ALA A 40 -29.47 -2.93 8.33
CA ALA A 40 -30.81 -2.61 8.77
C ALA A 40 -31.69 -2.40 7.54
N GLY A 41 -32.64 -3.27 7.29
CA GLY A 41 -33.44 -3.46 6.08
C GLY A 41 -33.64 -2.25 5.17
N GLY A 42 -33.26 -2.44 3.90
CA GLY A 42 -33.83 -1.80 2.73
C GLY A 42 -33.43 -0.37 2.45
N GLY A 43 -32.71 -0.16 1.34
CA GLY A 43 -32.66 1.18 0.74
C GLY A 43 -31.45 1.40 -0.18
N GLY A 44 -31.73 1.40 -1.45
CA GLY A 44 -31.12 1.94 -2.62
C GLY A 44 -29.75 2.62 -2.56
N VAL A 45 -29.00 2.30 -3.58
CA VAL A 45 -27.84 3.08 -4.07
C VAL A 45 -28.22 4.55 -4.16
N GLY A 46 -27.78 5.35 -3.21
CA GLY A 46 -27.88 6.81 -3.24
C GLY A 46 -26.55 7.41 -3.62
N THR A 47 -26.40 7.82 -4.87
CA THR A 47 -25.41 8.82 -5.28
C THR A 47 -25.80 10.15 -4.62
N GLY A 48 -25.16 10.50 -3.54
CA GLY A 48 -25.39 11.76 -2.84
C GLY A 48 -24.06 12.43 -2.49
N SER A 49 -23.74 13.50 -3.21
CA SER A 49 -22.76 14.49 -2.82
C SER A 49 -23.15 15.08 -1.45
N GLY A 50 -22.44 14.76 -0.41
CA GLY A 50 -22.68 15.29 0.93
C GLY A 50 -21.37 15.52 1.65
N ARG A 51 -21.22 16.73 2.15
CA ARG A 51 -20.26 17.34 3.06
C ARG A 51 -19.32 16.38 3.79
N PRO A 52 -18.03 16.76 4.02
CA PRO A 52 -17.12 15.96 4.82
C PRO A 52 -17.72 15.77 6.22
N ALA A 53 -18.02 14.53 6.55
CA ALA A 53 -18.40 14.18 7.91
C ALA A 53 -17.20 14.42 8.82
N VAL A 54 -17.42 15.18 9.87
CA VAL A 54 -16.52 15.27 11.03
C VAL A 54 -16.20 13.84 11.45
N ALA A 55 -14.90 13.54 11.61
CA ALA A 55 -14.44 12.24 12.03
C ALA A 55 -15.26 11.77 13.25
N ASN A 56 -16.09 10.75 13.03
CA ASN A 56 -16.85 10.17 14.14
C ASN A 56 -15.86 9.46 15.05
N LYS A 57 -15.67 9.98 16.25
CA LYS A 57 -14.96 9.24 17.30
C LYS A 57 -15.70 7.94 17.55
N PRO A 58 -14.99 6.83 17.84
CA PRO A 58 -15.60 5.57 18.25
C PRO A 58 -16.65 5.80 19.35
N SER A 59 -17.77 5.10 19.27
CA SER A 59 -18.92 5.35 20.15
C SER A 59 -18.63 5.17 21.65
N TYR A 60 -17.58 4.44 22.01
CA TYR A 60 -17.13 4.27 23.39
C TYR A 60 -16.40 5.50 23.96
N LEU A 61 -15.92 6.40 23.12
CA LEU A 61 -15.24 7.66 23.54
C LEU A 61 -16.22 8.81 23.81
N THR A 62 -17.48 8.68 23.42
CA THR A 62 -18.50 9.74 23.58
C THR A 62 -19.45 9.56 24.77
N GLY A 63 -19.37 8.42 25.46
CA GLY A 63 -20.21 8.11 26.60
C GLY A 63 -19.47 8.27 27.92
N GLY A 64 -19.64 9.41 28.60
CA GLY A 64 -19.28 9.54 30.00
C GLY A 64 -20.12 8.60 30.85
N ALA A 65 -19.61 7.41 31.12
CA ALA A 65 -20.18 6.48 32.08
C ALA A 65 -19.06 5.75 32.80
N GLY A 66 -19.12 5.75 34.12
CA GLY A 66 -18.17 5.13 35.00
C GLY A 66 -18.03 3.62 34.81
N PRO A 67 -17.12 2.96 35.56
CA PRO A 67 -16.76 1.56 35.36
C PRO A 67 -17.95 0.64 35.64
N GLY A 68 -18.50 0.02 34.59
CA GLY A 68 -19.55 -0.98 34.67
C GLY A 68 -20.71 -0.90 33.66
N GLY A 69 -20.68 0.04 32.71
CA GLY A 69 -21.84 0.32 31.85
C GLY A 69 -21.82 -0.29 30.43
N HIS A 70 -21.12 -1.39 30.19
CA HIS A 70 -20.78 -1.79 28.86
C HIS A 70 -21.72 -2.70 28.08
N LEU A 71 -22.81 -3.17 28.62
CA LEU A 71 -23.57 -4.20 27.90
C LEU A 71 -25.08 -3.99 27.88
N SER A 72 -25.63 -2.81 28.20
CA SER A 72 -27.06 -2.60 28.25
C SER A 72 -27.66 -1.51 27.39
N GLY A 73 -27.09 -1.20 26.28
CA GLY A 73 -27.69 -0.32 25.27
C GLY A 73 -28.02 -1.10 24.01
N LYS A 74 -29.24 -1.60 23.87
CA LYS A 74 -29.92 -2.03 22.63
C LYS A 74 -29.05 -2.12 21.33
N ARG A 75 -27.93 -2.84 21.36
CA ARG A 75 -27.29 -3.39 20.19
C ARG A 75 -27.66 -4.86 20.16
N GLY A 76 -28.57 -5.21 19.29
CA GLY A 76 -28.97 -6.60 19.11
C GLY A 76 -27.84 -7.46 18.58
N THR A 77 -28.07 -8.77 18.54
CA THR A 77 -27.17 -9.79 17.94
C THR A 77 -26.69 -9.46 16.51
N GLU A 78 -27.23 -8.42 15.88
CA GLU A 78 -26.82 -7.88 14.57
C GLU A 78 -25.39 -7.35 14.54
N ASP A 79 -24.83 -6.93 15.68
CA ASP A 79 -23.43 -6.44 15.77
C ASP A 79 -22.39 -7.57 15.73
N LEU A 80 -22.81 -8.82 15.92
CA LEU A 80 -21.94 -9.99 15.88
C LEU A 80 -21.87 -10.65 14.50
N ASP A 81 -22.81 -10.34 13.60
CA ASP A 81 -22.90 -10.90 12.26
C ASP A 81 -22.18 -10.01 11.26
N PHE A 82 -20.86 -10.13 11.19
CA PHE A 82 -20.05 -9.50 10.16
C PHE A 82 -18.97 -10.45 9.63
N PHE A 83 -18.56 -10.21 8.41
CA PHE A 83 -17.51 -10.97 7.73
C PHE A 83 -16.40 -10.03 7.26
N ILE A 84 -15.16 -10.52 7.19
CA ILE A 84 -14.03 -9.76 6.65
C ILE A 84 -13.37 -10.50 5.48
N GLY A 85 -12.61 -9.76 4.67
CA GLY A 85 -11.83 -10.33 3.57
C GLY A 85 -12.69 -10.98 2.49
N GLU A 86 -12.30 -12.14 2.01
CA GLU A 86 -13.02 -12.89 0.96
C GLU A 86 -14.44 -13.30 1.41
N GLU A 87 -14.63 -13.59 2.69
CA GLU A 87 -15.95 -13.92 3.22
C GLU A 87 -16.89 -12.71 3.15
N ALA A 88 -16.37 -11.49 3.33
CA ALA A 88 -17.14 -10.27 3.17
C ALA A 88 -17.60 -10.08 1.72
N LEU A 89 -16.72 -10.32 0.75
CA LEU A 89 -17.08 -10.26 -0.67
C LEU A 89 -18.12 -11.32 -1.04
N ALA A 90 -17.99 -12.53 -0.50
CA ALA A 90 -18.96 -13.59 -0.71
C ALA A 90 -20.32 -13.28 -0.07
N ALA A 91 -20.33 -12.79 1.17
CA ALA A 91 -21.57 -12.42 1.89
C ALA A 91 -22.32 -11.26 1.20
N ALA A 92 -21.57 -10.27 0.69
CA ALA A 92 -22.15 -9.13 -0.03
C ALA A 92 -22.79 -9.51 -1.37
N SER A 93 -22.47 -10.68 -1.93
CA SER A 93 -23.12 -11.22 -3.12
C SER A 93 -24.53 -11.79 -2.82
N GLY A 94 -24.85 -11.98 -1.53
CA GLY A 94 -26.15 -12.45 -1.05
C GLY A 94 -27.04 -11.33 -0.49
N PRO A 95 -28.30 -11.59 -0.24
CA PRO A 95 -29.21 -10.61 0.33
C PRO A 95 -28.88 -10.35 1.82
N GLY A 96 -29.00 -9.11 2.25
CA GLY A 96 -28.94 -8.72 3.66
C GLY A 96 -27.61 -8.24 4.19
N TYR A 97 -26.52 -8.30 3.40
CA TYR A 97 -25.21 -7.76 3.77
C TYR A 97 -24.80 -6.60 2.86
N GLY A 98 -24.32 -5.51 3.48
CA GLY A 98 -23.65 -4.40 2.80
C GLY A 98 -22.14 -4.51 2.93
N ILE A 99 -21.42 -4.28 1.84
CA ILE A 99 -19.95 -4.26 1.85
C ILE A 99 -19.43 -2.85 2.13
N HIS A 100 -18.40 -2.77 2.97
CA HIS A 100 -17.72 -1.54 3.33
C HIS A 100 -16.20 -1.73 3.26
N TYR A 101 -15.51 -0.66 2.90
CA TYR A 101 -14.05 -0.60 2.85
C TYR A 101 -13.59 0.41 3.90
N PRO A 102 -13.05 -0.04 5.05
CA PRO A 102 -12.71 0.86 6.16
C PRO A 102 -11.52 1.78 5.86
N ILE A 103 -10.70 1.44 4.84
CA ILE A 103 -9.53 2.22 4.42
C ILE A 103 -9.75 2.74 3.00
N ARG A 104 -9.59 4.06 2.82
CA ARG A 104 -9.56 4.72 1.52
C ARG A 104 -8.32 5.58 1.38
N HIS A 105 -7.71 5.52 0.20
CA HIS A 105 -6.47 6.27 -0.08
C HIS A 105 -5.39 6.09 1.01
N GLY A 106 -5.30 4.89 1.57
CA GLY A 106 -4.35 4.53 2.62
C GLY A 106 -4.74 4.98 4.04
N GLN A 107 -5.82 5.75 4.21
CA GLN A 107 -6.26 6.25 5.52
C GLN A 107 -7.52 5.54 6.01
N ILE A 108 -7.60 5.33 7.31
CA ILE A 108 -8.78 4.76 7.96
C ILE A 108 -9.87 5.84 8.00
N GLU A 109 -11.00 5.58 7.35
CA GLU A 109 -12.16 6.48 7.36
C GLU A 109 -13.24 6.04 8.35
N ASN A 110 -13.35 4.73 8.60
CA ASN A 110 -14.36 4.19 9.52
C ASN A 110 -13.69 3.35 10.60
N TRP A 111 -13.58 3.92 11.80
CA TRP A 111 -12.89 3.31 12.94
C TRP A 111 -13.68 2.14 13.55
N ASP A 112 -15.02 2.21 13.59
CA ASP A 112 -15.85 1.11 14.09
C ASP A 112 -15.71 -0.14 13.21
N HIS A 113 -15.70 0.04 11.89
CA HIS A 113 -15.45 -1.06 10.97
C HIS A 113 -14.01 -1.58 11.07
N MET A 114 -13.04 -0.69 11.28
CA MET A 114 -11.63 -1.08 11.40
C MET A 114 -11.36 -1.86 12.68
N GLU A 115 -11.95 -1.48 13.80
CA GLU A 115 -11.87 -2.22 15.07
C GLU A 115 -12.41 -3.64 14.92
N ARG A 116 -13.60 -3.79 14.31
CA ARG A 116 -14.18 -5.12 14.01
C ARG A 116 -13.31 -5.92 13.06
N PHE A 117 -12.75 -5.26 12.04
CA PHE A 117 -11.84 -5.89 11.11
C PHE A 117 -10.58 -6.41 11.82
N TRP A 118 -9.98 -5.62 12.71
CA TRP A 118 -8.82 -6.04 13.51
C TRP A 118 -9.19 -7.14 14.49
N SER A 119 -10.37 -7.09 15.12
CA SER A 119 -10.84 -8.14 16.02
C SER A 119 -10.83 -9.51 15.33
N ASN A 120 -11.47 -9.63 14.17
CA ASN A 120 -11.44 -10.87 13.39
C ASN A 120 -10.03 -11.24 12.92
N SER A 121 -9.22 -10.26 12.53
CA SER A 121 -7.84 -10.47 12.10
C SER A 121 -6.98 -11.09 13.20
N ILE A 122 -7.12 -10.59 14.42
CA ILE A 122 -6.34 -11.02 15.59
C ILE A 122 -6.83 -12.36 16.12
N PHE A 123 -8.14 -12.45 16.45
CA PHE A 123 -8.66 -13.61 17.17
C PHE A 123 -9.01 -14.79 16.26
N ARG A 124 -9.48 -14.55 15.05
CA ARG A 124 -9.92 -15.61 14.14
C ARG A 124 -8.82 -16.08 13.19
N TYR A 125 -8.07 -15.15 12.58
CA TYR A 125 -7.02 -15.47 11.61
C TYR A 125 -5.68 -15.74 12.30
N LEU A 126 -5.13 -14.78 13.03
CA LEU A 126 -3.84 -14.93 13.70
C LEU A 126 -3.93 -15.86 14.91
N ARG A 127 -5.07 -15.89 15.58
CA ARG A 127 -5.34 -16.72 16.77
C ARG A 127 -4.34 -16.50 17.89
N VAL A 128 -4.09 -15.23 18.20
CA VAL A 128 -3.17 -14.80 19.26
C VAL A 128 -3.91 -14.09 20.38
N GLU A 129 -3.35 -14.17 21.58
CA GLU A 129 -3.75 -13.35 22.72
C GLU A 129 -2.95 -12.05 22.65
N PRO A 130 -3.56 -10.88 22.42
CA PRO A 130 -2.83 -9.63 22.22
C PRO A 130 -1.98 -9.22 23.42
N GLU A 131 -2.37 -9.61 24.63
CA GLU A 131 -1.65 -9.34 25.87
C GLU A 131 -0.23 -9.95 25.90
N ASP A 132 -0.01 -11.02 25.12
CA ASP A 132 1.26 -11.72 25.04
C ASP A 132 2.15 -11.23 23.89
N HIS A 133 1.62 -10.35 23.03
CA HIS A 133 2.27 -9.95 21.79
C HIS A 133 2.54 -8.45 21.69
N TYR A 134 3.68 -8.13 21.11
CA TYR A 134 3.97 -6.80 20.58
C TYR A 134 3.44 -6.72 19.14
N PHE A 135 2.86 -5.57 18.78
CA PHE A 135 2.30 -5.33 17.46
C PHE A 135 3.12 -4.29 16.70
N LEU A 136 3.45 -4.58 15.44
CA LEU A 136 3.95 -3.64 14.48
C LEU A 136 2.84 -3.39 13.45
N LEU A 137 2.28 -2.19 13.47
CA LEU A 137 1.30 -1.73 12.48
C LEU A 137 1.97 -0.80 11.48
N THR A 138 1.55 -0.87 10.23
CA THR A 138 2.02 0.08 9.21
C THR A 138 1.08 1.26 9.08
N GLU A 139 1.63 2.40 8.69
CA GLU A 139 0.87 3.60 8.37
C GLU A 139 1.30 4.19 7.03
N PRO A 140 0.39 4.90 6.32
CA PRO A 140 0.75 5.64 5.12
C PRO A 140 1.63 6.85 5.45
N PRO A 141 2.38 7.37 4.48
CA PRO A 141 3.08 8.63 4.65
C PRO A 141 2.06 9.77 4.90
N LEU A 142 2.43 10.71 5.74
CA LEU A 142 1.59 11.86 6.13
C LEU A 142 0.29 11.46 6.87
N ASN A 143 0.31 10.33 7.57
CA ASN A 143 -0.81 9.96 8.44
C ASN A 143 -0.99 11.00 9.56
N PRO A 144 -2.20 11.55 9.76
CA PRO A 144 -2.45 12.49 10.84
C PRO A 144 -2.13 11.91 12.23
N PRO A 145 -1.56 12.71 13.17
CA PRO A 145 -1.27 12.21 14.51
C PRO A 145 -2.50 11.65 15.24
N GLU A 146 -3.67 12.22 14.99
CA GLU A 146 -4.95 11.76 15.56
C GLU A 146 -5.28 10.33 15.14
N ASN A 147 -4.93 9.94 13.92
CA ASN A 147 -5.12 8.56 13.45
C ASN A 147 -4.22 7.58 14.22
N ARG A 148 -3.00 7.98 14.60
CA ARG A 148 -2.13 7.16 15.45
C ARG A 148 -2.73 7.01 16.84
N GLU A 149 -3.27 8.09 17.41
CA GLU A 149 -3.92 8.07 18.72
C GLU A 149 -5.12 7.12 18.72
N ASN A 150 -6.02 7.23 17.73
CA ASN A 150 -7.15 6.31 17.59
C ASN A 150 -6.70 4.84 17.42
N THR A 151 -5.62 4.60 16.66
CA THR A 151 -5.02 3.27 16.53
C THR A 151 -4.55 2.75 17.89
N ALA A 152 -3.86 3.58 18.67
CA ALA A 152 -3.35 3.19 19.98
C ALA A 152 -4.48 2.94 20.99
N GLU A 153 -5.52 3.77 20.99
CA GLU A 153 -6.70 3.58 21.83
C GLU A 153 -7.32 2.20 21.56
N ILE A 154 -7.55 1.84 20.30
CA ILE A 154 -8.10 0.52 19.96
C ILE A 154 -7.15 -0.61 20.37
N MET A 155 -5.86 -0.50 20.05
CA MET A 155 -4.90 -1.56 20.32
C MET A 155 -4.66 -1.78 21.83
N PHE A 156 -4.59 -0.70 22.61
CA PHE A 156 -4.34 -0.79 24.06
C PHE A 156 -5.64 -0.94 24.88
N GLU A 157 -6.72 -0.29 24.50
CA GLU A 157 -7.95 -0.31 25.31
C GLU A 157 -8.91 -1.42 24.92
N SER A 158 -9.10 -1.69 23.64
CA SER A 158 -9.99 -2.75 23.17
C SER A 158 -9.31 -4.12 23.14
N PHE A 159 -8.04 -4.19 22.72
CA PHE A 159 -7.31 -5.46 22.56
C PHE A 159 -6.28 -5.71 23.65
N ASN A 160 -5.97 -4.73 24.50
CA ASN A 160 -5.02 -4.86 25.61
C ASN A 160 -3.65 -5.41 25.19
N CYS A 161 -3.11 -4.97 24.03
CA CYS A 161 -1.85 -5.48 23.53
C CYS A 161 -0.66 -5.12 24.45
N ALA A 162 0.36 -6.01 24.49
CA ALA A 162 1.54 -5.84 25.35
C ALA A 162 2.38 -4.61 24.96
N GLY A 163 2.46 -4.30 23.67
CA GLY A 163 3.18 -3.16 23.15
C GLY A 163 2.86 -2.89 21.70
N LEU A 164 3.08 -1.64 21.28
CA LEU A 164 2.74 -1.15 19.94
C LEU A 164 3.89 -0.34 19.34
N TYR A 165 4.17 -0.61 18.05
CA TYR A 165 4.99 0.23 17.18
C TYR A 165 4.23 0.55 15.89
N ILE A 166 4.15 1.82 15.52
CA ILE A 166 3.54 2.23 14.25
C ILE A 166 4.65 2.71 13.32
N ALA A 167 4.80 2.03 12.19
CA ALA A 167 5.89 2.24 11.24
C ALA A 167 5.40 2.81 9.91
N VAL A 168 6.11 3.79 9.38
CA VAL A 168 5.83 4.33 8.05
C VAL A 168 6.18 3.30 6.99
N GLN A 169 5.23 2.97 6.11
CA GLN A 169 5.38 1.96 5.05
C GLN A 169 6.63 2.14 4.20
N ALA A 170 7.00 3.38 3.87
CA ALA A 170 8.18 3.66 3.05
C ALA A 170 9.50 3.25 3.72
N VAL A 171 9.64 3.47 5.03
CA VAL A 171 10.84 3.06 5.77
C VAL A 171 10.98 1.54 5.79
N LEU A 172 9.87 0.84 5.99
CA LEU A 172 9.83 -0.62 5.95
C LEU A 172 10.15 -1.17 4.55
N ALA A 173 9.65 -0.51 3.49
CA ALA A 173 9.97 -0.89 2.10
C ALA A 173 11.46 -0.73 1.79
N LEU A 174 12.12 0.30 2.33
CA LEU A 174 13.58 0.43 2.24
C LEU A 174 14.30 -0.74 2.93
N ALA A 175 13.89 -1.08 4.15
CA ALA A 175 14.46 -2.22 4.86
C ALA A 175 14.26 -3.54 4.10
N ALA A 176 13.08 -3.76 3.50
CA ALA A 176 12.80 -4.92 2.67
C ALA A 176 13.74 -5.02 1.45
N SER A 177 14.14 -3.89 0.88
CA SER A 177 15.02 -3.84 -0.28
C SER A 177 16.45 -4.35 0.00
N TRP A 178 16.88 -4.43 1.26
CA TRP A 178 18.20 -4.95 1.65
C TRP A 178 18.42 -6.41 1.24
N THR A 179 17.36 -7.13 0.93
CA THR A 179 17.43 -8.50 0.39
C THR A 179 17.75 -8.54 -1.10
N SER A 180 17.77 -7.40 -1.78
CA SER A 180 18.14 -7.32 -3.20
C SER A 180 19.65 -7.40 -3.38
N SER A 181 20.10 -8.16 -4.38
CA SER A 181 21.52 -8.24 -4.74
C SER A 181 22.09 -6.90 -5.27
N LYS A 182 21.22 -5.94 -5.60
CA LYS A 182 21.60 -4.61 -6.04
C LYS A 182 21.96 -3.66 -4.90
N VAL A 183 21.57 -4.00 -3.68
CA VAL A 183 21.79 -3.16 -2.50
C VAL A 183 23.08 -3.64 -1.81
N SER A 184 24.14 -2.85 -1.95
CA SER A 184 25.45 -3.09 -1.30
C SER A 184 25.53 -2.45 0.10
N ASP A 185 24.75 -1.41 0.32
CA ASP A 185 24.74 -0.64 1.56
C ASP A 185 23.32 -0.64 2.18
N ARG A 186 23.22 -1.08 3.42
CA ARG A 186 21.96 -1.13 4.18
C ARG A 186 21.62 0.26 4.73
N SER A 187 21.39 1.19 3.83
CA SER A 187 21.00 2.55 4.17
C SER A 187 19.47 2.67 4.25
N LEU A 188 18.98 3.47 5.18
CA LEU A 188 17.59 3.93 5.22
C LEU A 188 17.42 5.26 4.49
N THR A 189 18.27 5.51 3.48
CA THR A 189 18.15 6.65 2.58
C THR A 189 17.81 6.16 1.18
N GLY A 190 16.75 6.70 0.60
CA GLY A 190 16.28 6.34 -0.75
C GLY A 190 14.94 6.96 -1.09
N THR A 191 14.52 6.79 -2.34
CA THR A 191 13.19 7.19 -2.80
C THR A 191 12.33 5.95 -2.95
N VAL A 192 11.24 5.86 -2.23
CA VAL A 192 10.31 4.74 -2.33
C VAL A 192 9.18 5.11 -3.29
N ILE A 193 8.92 4.24 -4.24
CA ILE A 193 7.74 4.29 -5.11
C ILE A 193 6.85 3.15 -4.67
N ASP A 194 5.82 3.49 -3.90
CA ASP A 194 4.83 2.52 -3.42
C ASP A 194 3.55 2.63 -4.23
N SER A 195 3.28 1.61 -5.02
CA SER A 195 2.10 1.54 -5.88
C SER A 195 1.27 0.31 -5.55
N GLY A 196 0.21 0.56 -4.82
CA GLY A 196 -0.77 -0.45 -4.42
C GLY A 196 -1.97 -0.51 -5.37
N ASP A 197 -3.15 -0.68 -4.78
CA ASP A 197 -4.43 -0.70 -5.51
C ASP A 197 -5.01 0.71 -5.71
N GLY A 198 -4.94 1.58 -4.70
CA GLY A 198 -5.67 2.84 -4.70
C GLY A 198 -4.88 4.08 -5.09
N VAL A 199 -3.59 4.16 -4.77
CA VAL A 199 -2.73 5.34 -4.96
C VAL A 199 -1.29 4.91 -5.18
N THR A 200 -0.54 5.71 -5.93
CA THR A 200 0.92 5.58 -6.04
C THR A 200 1.58 6.75 -5.31
N HIS A 201 2.42 6.45 -4.35
CA HIS A 201 3.19 7.43 -3.59
C HIS A 201 4.65 7.42 -4.03
N VAL A 202 5.23 8.61 -4.14
CA VAL A 202 6.68 8.80 -4.30
C VAL A 202 7.19 9.51 -3.06
N ILE A 203 7.98 8.80 -2.26
CA ILE A 203 8.33 9.16 -0.89
C ILE A 203 9.84 9.20 -0.74
N PRO A 204 10.46 10.38 -0.58
CA PRO A 204 11.87 10.49 -0.26
C PRO A 204 12.10 10.26 1.23
N VAL A 205 13.08 9.43 1.55
CA VAL A 205 13.48 9.09 2.92
C VAL A 205 14.98 9.32 3.06
N ALA A 206 15.40 9.99 4.12
CA ALA A 206 16.79 10.22 4.46
C ALA A 206 17.07 9.76 5.88
N GLU A 207 17.99 8.80 6.03
CA GLU A 207 18.37 8.22 7.35
C GLU A 207 17.17 7.74 8.18
N GLY A 208 16.16 7.17 7.49
CA GLY A 208 14.93 6.70 8.12
C GLY A 208 13.86 7.77 8.34
N TYR A 209 14.16 9.04 8.08
CA TYR A 209 13.19 10.14 8.18
C TYR A 209 12.55 10.45 6.85
N VAL A 210 11.23 10.48 6.81
CA VAL A 210 10.48 10.85 5.62
C VAL A 210 10.55 12.36 5.39
N ILE A 211 10.94 12.79 4.18
CA ILE A 211 10.93 14.20 3.79
C ILE A 211 9.51 14.57 3.34
N GLY A 212 8.64 14.85 4.32
CA GLY A 212 7.19 15.01 4.11
C GLY A 212 6.82 16.09 3.10
N SER A 213 7.54 17.22 3.08
CA SER A 213 7.28 18.34 2.17
C SER A 213 7.48 18.01 0.69
N SER A 214 8.25 16.95 0.40
CA SER A 214 8.59 16.53 -0.96
C SER A 214 7.77 15.35 -1.46
N ILE A 215 6.92 14.74 -0.63
CA ILE A 215 6.07 13.61 -1.04
C ILE A 215 5.12 14.04 -2.16
N LYS A 216 4.95 13.13 -3.14
CA LYS A 216 3.90 13.25 -4.15
C LYS A 216 3.06 11.99 -4.19
N SER A 217 1.74 12.20 -4.29
CA SER A 217 0.76 11.15 -4.52
C SER A 217 0.20 11.27 -5.92
N ILE A 218 0.12 10.16 -6.62
CA ILE A 218 -0.37 10.05 -7.99
C ILE A 218 -1.69 9.28 -7.95
N PRO A 219 -2.78 9.79 -8.55
CA PRO A 219 -4.09 9.14 -8.57
C PRO A 219 -4.15 8.04 -9.65
N ILE A 220 -3.07 7.31 -9.86
CA ILE A 220 -2.99 6.17 -10.78
C ILE A 220 -2.36 5.01 -10.00
N ALA A 221 -3.10 3.90 -9.90
CA ALA A 221 -2.66 2.70 -9.22
C ALA A 221 -3.32 1.44 -9.80
N GLY A 222 -3.27 0.33 -9.10
CA GLY A 222 -3.73 -0.96 -9.60
C GLY A 222 -5.20 -1.00 -10.02
N ARG A 223 -6.07 -0.28 -9.33
CA ARG A 223 -7.49 -0.19 -9.64
C ARG A 223 -7.75 0.53 -10.97
N ASP A 224 -7.03 1.63 -11.22
CA ASP A 224 -7.13 2.38 -12.47
C ASP A 224 -6.69 1.53 -13.66
N ILE A 225 -5.62 0.77 -13.48
CA ILE A 225 -5.14 -0.18 -14.50
C ILE A 225 -6.21 -1.25 -14.78
N THR A 226 -6.88 -1.77 -13.74
CA THR A 226 -7.97 -2.74 -13.92
C THR A 226 -9.13 -2.15 -14.71
N TYR A 227 -9.56 -0.94 -14.39
CA TYR A 227 -10.61 -0.25 -15.12
C TYR A 227 -10.22 0.07 -16.56
N PHE A 228 -8.96 0.41 -16.78
CA PHE A 228 -8.48 0.67 -18.14
C PHE A 228 -8.41 -0.62 -18.97
N VAL A 229 -7.93 -1.73 -18.41
CA VAL A 229 -8.02 -3.05 -19.07
C VAL A 229 -9.47 -3.40 -19.40
N GLN A 230 -10.40 -3.20 -18.46
CA GLN A 230 -11.83 -3.43 -18.68
C GLN A 230 -12.37 -2.62 -19.85
N SER A 231 -12.02 -1.33 -19.92
CA SER A 231 -12.42 -0.45 -21.00
C SER A 231 -11.89 -0.94 -22.35
N LEU A 232 -10.59 -1.26 -22.41
CA LEU A 232 -9.94 -1.74 -23.63
C LEU A 232 -10.56 -3.06 -24.15
N LEU A 233 -10.86 -4.01 -23.26
CA LEU A 233 -11.54 -5.27 -23.61
C LEU A 233 -12.95 -5.01 -24.15
N ARG A 234 -13.69 -4.08 -23.52
CA ARG A 234 -15.02 -3.69 -23.93
C ARG A 234 -15.02 -3.01 -25.30
N ASP A 235 -14.08 -2.10 -25.53
CA ASP A 235 -13.96 -1.35 -26.77
C ASP A 235 -13.61 -2.26 -27.96
N ARG A 236 -12.90 -3.35 -27.71
CA ARG A 236 -12.65 -4.40 -28.71
C ARG A 236 -13.80 -5.36 -28.91
N GLY A 237 -14.86 -5.28 -28.09
CA GLY A 237 -16.01 -6.17 -28.17
C GLY A 237 -15.74 -7.59 -27.67
N GLU A 238 -14.79 -7.77 -26.76
CA GLU A 238 -14.52 -9.09 -26.18
C GLU A 238 -15.74 -9.63 -25.42
N PRO A 239 -15.99 -10.94 -25.47
CA PRO A 239 -17.22 -11.52 -24.91
C PRO A 239 -17.30 -11.48 -23.38
N ASP A 240 -16.20 -11.25 -22.69
CA ASP A 240 -16.15 -10.98 -21.25
C ASP A 240 -15.22 -9.81 -20.95
N SER A 241 -15.78 -8.73 -20.43
CA SER A 241 -15.09 -7.55 -19.91
C SER A 241 -15.45 -7.27 -18.45
N SER A 242 -15.69 -8.32 -17.66
CA SER A 242 -15.94 -8.18 -16.23
C SER A 242 -14.69 -7.66 -15.49
N LEU A 243 -14.89 -6.98 -14.35
CA LEU A 243 -13.77 -6.52 -13.52
C LEU A 243 -12.85 -7.66 -13.09
N LYS A 244 -13.42 -8.82 -12.78
CA LYS A 244 -12.66 -10.02 -12.39
C LYS A 244 -11.77 -10.49 -13.52
N THR A 245 -12.27 -10.52 -14.74
CA THR A 245 -11.49 -10.87 -15.94
C THR A 245 -10.42 -9.82 -16.22
N ALA A 246 -10.75 -8.53 -16.15
CA ALA A 246 -9.78 -7.46 -16.31
C ALA A 246 -8.65 -7.51 -15.29
N GLU A 247 -8.94 -7.83 -14.02
CA GLU A 247 -7.94 -8.01 -12.97
C GLU A 247 -6.98 -9.18 -13.27
N ARG A 248 -7.52 -10.33 -13.72
CA ARG A 248 -6.72 -11.48 -14.12
C ARG A 248 -5.85 -11.19 -15.34
N VAL A 249 -6.41 -10.54 -16.36
CA VAL A 249 -5.64 -10.11 -17.54
C VAL A 249 -4.52 -9.16 -17.14
N LYS A 250 -4.81 -8.20 -16.27
CA LYS A 250 -3.81 -7.27 -15.72
C LYS A 250 -2.65 -8.01 -15.05
N GLU A 251 -2.95 -8.98 -14.20
CA GLU A 251 -1.93 -9.68 -13.41
C GLU A 251 -1.12 -10.69 -14.23
N GLU A 252 -1.74 -11.38 -15.17
CA GLU A 252 -1.12 -12.50 -15.90
C GLU A 252 -0.47 -12.09 -17.22
N TYR A 253 -0.98 -11.07 -17.90
CA TYR A 253 -0.58 -10.76 -19.28
C TYR A 253 0.10 -9.41 -19.43
N CYS A 254 -0.11 -8.45 -18.53
CA CYS A 254 0.41 -7.10 -18.70
C CYS A 254 1.91 -6.98 -18.40
N TYR A 255 2.57 -6.12 -19.16
CA TYR A 255 4.00 -5.79 -19.04
C TYR A 255 4.29 -4.37 -19.53
N VAL A 256 5.41 -3.80 -19.13
CA VAL A 256 5.86 -2.48 -19.59
C VAL A 256 6.75 -2.65 -20.81
N CYS A 257 6.38 -2.01 -21.92
CA CYS A 257 7.16 -2.03 -23.14
C CYS A 257 8.24 -0.92 -23.15
N PRO A 258 9.34 -1.10 -23.87
CA PRO A 258 10.38 -0.06 -24.00
C PRO A 258 9.92 1.15 -24.84
N ASP A 259 9.08 0.91 -25.86
CA ASP A 259 8.63 1.88 -26.84
C ASP A 259 7.25 1.47 -27.34
N ILE A 260 6.25 2.27 -27.00
CA ILE A 260 4.85 1.97 -27.28
C ILE A 260 4.53 1.93 -28.79
N VAL A 261 5.15 2.81 -29.59
CA VAL A 261 4.91 2.89 -31.04
C VAL A 261 5.45 1.64 -31.74
N LYS A 262 6.64 1.21 -31.34
CA LYS A 262 7.21 -0.02 -31.88
C LYS A 262 6.44 -1.25 -31.46
N GLU A 263 5.92 -1.25 -30.22
CA GLU A 263 5.14 -2.38 -29.72
C GLU A 263 3.80 -2.50 -30.45
N PHE A 264 3.09 -1.39 -30.69
CA PHE A 264 1.91 -1.38 -31.54
C PHE A 264 2.19 -1.97 -32.93
N SER A 265 3.26 -1.47 -33.59
CA SER A 265 3.63 -1.95 -34.92
C SER A 265 3.95 -3.45 -34.96
N ARG A 266 4.43 -4.02 -33.84
CA ARG A 266 4.66 -5.46 -33.73
C ARG A 266 3.35 -6.24 -33.60
N PHE A 267 2.43 -5.77 -32.78
CA PHE A 267 1.13 -6.42 -32.60
C PHE A 267 0.28 -6.36 -33.86
N ASP A 268 0.39 -5.29 -34.65
CA ASP A 268 -0.30 -5.14 -35.94
C ASP A 268 0.22 -6.12 -37.00
N ARG A 269 1.53 -6.42 -36.97
CA ARG A 269 2.16 -7.32 -37.95
C ARG A 269 2.10 -8.80 -37.56
N GLU A 270 2.04 -9.08 -36.28
CA GLU A 270 2.19 -10.42 -35.68
C GLU A 270 0.94 -10.72 -34.80
N PRO A 271 -0.22 -11.06 -35.39
CA PRO A 271 -1.46 -11.36 -34.65
C PRO A 271 -1.31 -12.52 -33.64
N GLU A 272 -0.35 -13.41 -33.86
CA GLU A 272 -0.01 -14.51 -32.94
C GLU A 272 0.52 -14.03 -31.58
N ARG A 273 0.86 -12.77 -31.41
CA ARG A 273 1.22 -12.14 -30.13
C ARG A 273 0.03 -12.00 -29.19
N PHE A 274 -1.19 -12.04 -29.74
CA PHE A 274 -2.37 -12.04 -28.91
C PHE A 274 -2.41 -13.30 -28.05
N GLY A 275 -2.53 -13.09 -26.70
CA GLY A 275 -2.75 -14.17 -25.77
C GLY A 275 -4.22 -14.60 -25.75
N LYS A 276 -4.50 -15.78 -25.21
CA LYS A 276 -5.87 -16.24 -24.97
C LYS A 276 -6.07 -16.46 -23.48
N TYR A 277 -7.11 -15.87 -22.94
CA TYR A 277 -7.51 -16.07 -21.54
C TYR A 277 -8.87 -16.75 -21.49
N ASN A 278 -8.97 -17.80 -20.71
CA ASN A 278 -10.21 -18.56 -20.51
C ASN A 278 -10.92 -18.08 -19.25
N ALA A 279 -11.91 -17.18 -19.45
CA ALA A 279 -12.67 -16.55 -18.37
C ALA A 279 -13.76 -17.52 -17.85
N PRO A 280 -13.72 -17.93 -16.57
CA PRO A 280 -14.75 -18.76 -15.97
C PRO A 280 -16.02 -17.92 -15.75
N GLN A 281 -17.16 -18.42 -16.18
CA GLN A 281 -18.46 -17.80 -16.04
C GLN A 281 -19.21 -18.37 -14.81
N PRO A 282 -20.14 -17.60 -14.22
CA PRO A 282 -20.95 -18.06 -13.07
C PRO A 282 -21.78 -19.33 -13.36
N ASN A 283 -22.08 -19.59 -14.63
CA ASN A 283 -22.83 -20.77 -15.07
C ASN A 283 -21.95 -22.02 -15.27
N GLY A 284 -20.68 -21.99 -14.84
CA GLY A 284 -19.70 -23.08 -15.00
C GLY A 284 -19.14 -23.22 -16.41
N ARG A 285 -19.54 -22.38 -17.36
CA ARG A 285 -18.95 -22.33 -18.71
C ARG A 285 -17.68 -21.49 -18.70
N THR A 286 -16.84 -21.71 -19.67
CA THR A 286 -15.64 -20.91 -19.91
C THR A 286 -15.79 -20.18 -21.22
N VAL A 287 -15.48 -18.88 -21.22
CA VAL A 287 -15.44 -18.05 -22.41
C VAL A 287 -14.00 -17.67 -22.69
N THR A 288 -13.55 -17.88 -23.92
CA THR A 288 -12.19 -17.49 -24.32
C THR A 288 -12.22 -16.05 -24.86
N ILE A 289 -11.34 -15.21 -24.33
CA ILE A 289 -11.12 -13.84 -24.81
C ILE A 289 -9.71 -13.71 -25.38
N ASP A 290 -9.55 -12.87 -26.37
CA ASP A 290 -8.25 -12.51 -26.91
C ASP A 290 -7.65 -11.34 -26.09
N VAL A 291 -6.38 -11.50 -25.69
CA VAL A 291 -5.66 -10.49 -24.89
C VAL A 291 -4.56 -9.89 -25.78
N GLY A 292 -4.71 -8.66 -26.18
CA GLY A 292 -3.87 -7.99 -27.17
C GLY A 292 -3.18 -6.73 -26.65
N TYR A 293 -3.61 -5.59 -27.18
CA TYR A 293 -3.01 -4.28 -26.90
C TYR A 293 -3.06 -3.87 -25.41
N GLU A 294 -4.06 -4.30 -24.67
CA GLU A 294 -4.19 -4.07 -23.24
C GLU A 294 -2.99 -4.56 -22.45
N ARG A 295 -2.25 -5.54 -22.96
CA ARG A 295 -1.06 -6.10 -22.30
C ARG A 295 0.02 -5.08 -22.03
N PHE A 296 0.22 -4.12 -22.94
CA PHE A 296 1.23 -3.07 -22.79
C PHE A 296 0.65 -1.67 -22.63
N LEU A 297 -0.58 -1.42 -23.12
CA LEU A 297 -1.25 -0.14 -22.94
C LEU A 297 -1.64 0.14 -21.49
N ALA A 298 -2.12 -0.88 -20.78
CA ALA A 298 -2.63 -0.67 -19.43
C ALA A 298 -1.53 -0.20 -18.46
N PRO A 299 -0.34 -0.82 -18.35
CA PRO A 299 0.73 -0.29 -17.52
C PRO A 299 1.37 0.99 -18.07
N GLU A 300 1.19 1.32 -19.34
CA GLU A 300 1.76 2.51 -19.96
C GLU A 300 1.21 3.82 -19.35
N ILE A 301 0.06 3.78 -18.70
CA ILE A 301 -0.51 4.96 -18.00
C ILE A 301 0.40 5.53 -16.91
N PHE A 302 1.36 4.78 -16.39
CA PHE A 302 2.40 5.31 -15.49
C PHE A 302 3.41 6.21 -16.22
N PHE A 303 3.62 5.97 -17.50
CA PHE A 303 4.64 6.65 -18.32
C PHE A 303 4.02 7.69 -19.27
N ASN A 304 2.79 7.44 -19.70
CA ASN A 304 1.99 8.32 -20.57
C ASN A 304 0.56 8.39 -20.03
N PRO A 305 0.32 9.09 -18.90
CA PRO A 305 -0.97 9.10 -18.22
C PRO A 305 -2.09 9.74 -19.05
N GLU A 306 -1.77 10.57 -20.03
CA GLU A 306 -2.73 11.20 -20.93
C GLU A 306 -3.57 10.22 -21.76
N ILE A 307 -3.14 8.97 -21.92
CA ILE A 307 -3.93 7.94 -22.62
C ILE A 307 -5.12 7.44 -21.78
N TYR A 308 -5.13 7.71 -20.49
CA TYR A 308 -6.16 7.27 -19.54
C TYR A 308 -6.88 8.43 -18.85
N SER A 309 -6.16 9.47 -18.47
CA SER A 309 -6.67 10.57 -17.67
C SER A 309 -6.46 11.91 -18.36
N SER A 310 -7.47 12.78 -18.30
CA SER A 310 -7.36 14.20 -18.69
C SER A 310 -6.85 15.09 -17.56
N ASP A 311 -6.98 14.63 -16.31
CA ASP A 311 -6.75 15.46 -15.12
C ASP A 311 -5.32 15.31 -14.58
N PHE A 312 -4.69 14.18 -14.84
CA PHE A 312 -3.32 13.91 -14.45
C PHE A 312 -2.48 13.53 -15.66
N LEU A 313 -1.52 14.40 -16.02
CA LEU A 313 -0.73 14.30 -17.25
C LEU A 313 0.76 14.13 -17.03
N THR A 314 1.22 14.06 -15.77
CA THR A 314 2.66 14.01 -15.45
C THR A 314 3.16 12.58 -15.37
N PRO A 315 4.07 12.15 -16.29
CA PRO A 315 4.69 10.83 -16.24
C PRO A 315 5.39 10.53 -14.91
N LEU A 316 5.28 9.29 -14.42
CA LEU A 316 5.92 8.86 -13.18
C LEU A 316 7.43 9.20 -13.10
N PRO A 317 8.25 9.02 -14.15
CA PRO A 317 9.67 9.40 -14.08
C PRO A 317 9.88 10.89 -13.78
N ILE A 318 9.02 11.76 -14.31
CA ILE A 318 9.08 13.22 -14.07
C ILE A 318 8.65 13.53 -12.62
N VAL A 319 7.64 12.85 -12.09
CA VAL A 319 7.23 13.01 -10.70
C VAL A 319 8.37 12.59 -9.76
N VAL A 320 9.01 11.44 -10.00
CA VAL A 320 10.14 10.95 -9.19
C VAL A 320 11.31 11.95 -9.21
N ASP A 321 11.67 12.41 -10.38
CA ASP A 321 12.73 13.41 -10.53
C ASP A 321 12.38 14.70 -9.78
N GLY A 322 11.16 15.18 -9.91
CA GLY A 322 10.66 16.38 -9.21
C GLY A 322 10.69 16.23 -7.68
N VAL A 323 10.30 15.07 -7.15
CA VAL A 323 10.37 14.74 -5.71
C VAL A 323 11.80 14.82 -5.20
N ILE A 324 12.73 14.20 -5.92
CA ILE A 324 14.16 14.23 -5.53
C ILE A 324 14.72 15.65 -5.62
N GLN A 325 14.36 16.41 -6.67
CA GLN A 325 14.82 17.79 -6.83
C GLN A 325 14.20 18.77 -5.80
N SER A 326 13.04 18.49 -5.25
CA SER A 326 12.43 19.27 -4.16
C SER A 326 13.02 18.91 -2.79
N SER A 327 13.75 17.81 -2.67
CA SER A 327 14.43 17.40 -1.45
C SER A 327 15.72 18.20 -1.21
N PRO A 328 16.25 18.25 0.04
CA PRO A 328 17.51 18.92 0.34
C PRO A 328 18.67 18.39 -0.53
N ILE A 329 19.56 19.29 -0.93
CA ILE A 329 20.62 19.00 -1.93
C ILE A 329 21.55 17.88 -1.47
N ASP A 330 21.84 17.80 -0.19
CA ASP A 330 22.79 16.86 0.40
C ASP A 330 22.34 15.41 0.27
N VAL A 331 21.03 15.16 0.28
CA VAL A 331 20.46 13.81 0.22
C VAL A 331 20.15 13.36 -1.20
N ARG A 332 20.08 14.26 -2.19
CA ARG A 332 19.64 13.93 -3.56
C ARG A 332 20.42 12.80 -4.21
N ARG A 333 21.74 12.75 -4.00
CA ARG A 333 22.58 11.67 -4.55
C ARG A 333 22.17 10.31 -4.01
N GLY A 334 21.94 10.20 -2.69
CA GLY A 334 21.44 8.99 -2.06
C GLY A 334 20.05 8.60 -2.55
N LEU A 335 19.17 9.58 -2.75
CA LEU A 335 17.80 9.37 -3.24
C LEU A 335 17.77 8.81 -4.67
N TYR A 336 18.64 9.29 -5.59
CA TYR A 336 18.75 8.73 -6.94
C TYR A 336 19.42 7.35 -6.97
N LYS A 337 20.42 7.15 -6.12
CA LYS A 337 21.16 5.89 -6.06
C LYS A 337 20.31 4.72 -5.55
N ASN A 338 19.25 5.01 -4.80
CA ASN A 338 18.43 3.99 -4.15
C ASN A 338 16.93 4.31 -4.35
N ILE A 339 16.41 4.06 -5.56
CA ILE A 339 14.99 4.18 -5.88
C ILE A 339 14.36 2.79 -5.72
N VAL A 340 13.61 2.58 -4.65
CA VAL A 340 13.04 1.29 -4.27
C VAL A 340 11.59 1.20 -4.73
N LEU A 341 11.25 0.10 -5.41
CA LEU A 341 9.89 -0.20 -5.80
C LEU A 341 9.18 -1.04 -4.72
N SER A 342 7.95 -0.68 -4.43
CA SER A 342 7.06 -1.35 -3.48
C SER A 342 5.64 -1.42 -4.04
N GLY A 343 4.87 -2.42 -3.61
CA GLY A 343 3.49 -2.62 -4.01
C GLY A 343 3.31 -3.46 -5.27
N GLY A 344 2.13 -4.08 -5.38
CA GLY A 344 1.79 -5.03 -6.45
C GLY A 344 1.82 -4.41 -7.85
N SER A 345 1.45 -3.12 -7.97
CA SER A 345 1.39 -2.42 -9.27
C SER A 345 2.76 -2.03 -9.83
N THR A 346 3.85 -2.31 -9.11
CA THR A 346 5.23 -2.14 -9.60
C THR A 346 5.85 -3.45 -10.13
N LEU A 347 5.10 -4.57 -10.09
CA LEU A 347 5.59 -5.91 -10.45
C LEU A 347 5.60 -6.20 -11.95
N TYR A 348 5.02 -5.33 -12.76
CA TYR A 348 5.03 -5.54 -14.21
C TYR A 348 6.43 -5.81 -14.73
N LYS A 349 6.53 -6.79 -15.60
CA LYS A 349 7.80 -7.08 -16.28
C LYS A 349 8.35 -5.81 -16.92
N ASP A 350 9.64 -5.58 -16.74
CA ASP A 350 10.40 -4.43 -17.26
C ASP A 350 10.01 -3.04 -16.70
N PHE A 351 9.11 -2.95 -15.72
CA PHE A 351 8.73 -1.69 -15.08
C PHE A 351 9.94 -0.92 -14.51
N GLY A 352 10.73 -1.57 -13.67
CA GLY A 352 11.92 -0.96 -13.06
C GLY A 352 12.99 -0.57 -14.10
N ARG A 353 13.15 -1.36 -15.16
CA ARG A 353 14.11 -1.05 -16.24
C ARG A 353 13.69 0.20 -17.03
N ARG A 354 12.41 0.29 -17.39
CA ARG A 354 11.85 1.44 -18.09
C ARG A 354 11.95 2.70 -17.22
N LEU A 355 11.56 2.62 -15.97
CA LEU A 355 11.62 3.72 -15.03
C LEU A 355 13.05 4.23 -14.84
N GLN A 356 14.02 3.33 -14.63
CA GLN A 356 15.43 3.70 -14.47
C GLN A 356 15.99 4.40 -15.72
N ARG A 357 15.66 3.89 -16.91
CA ARG A 357 16.06 4.50 -18.18
C ARG A 357 15.54 5.92 -18.32
N ASP A 358 14.25 6.10 -18.07
CA ASP A 358 13.58 7.37 -18.28
C ASP A 358 14.03 8.43 -17.25
N ILE A 359 14.21 8.05 -15.97
CA ILE A 359 14.82 8.95 -14.96
C ILE A 359 16.27 9.29 -15.34
N ARG A 360 17.06 8.32 -15.79
CA ARG A 360 18.44 8.57 -16.21
C ARG A 360 18.52 9.59 -17.35
N HIS A 361 17.65 9.49 -18.34
CA HIS A 361 17.55 10.47 -19.42
C HIS A 361 17.27 11.89 -18.91
N LEU A 362 16.36 12.05 -17.92
CA LEU A 362 16.08 13.35 -17.31
C LEU A 362 17.30 13.92 -16.59
N VAL A 363 17.99 13.08 -15.83
CA VAL A 363 19.19 13.46 -15.06
C VAL A 363 20.32 13.83 -16.01
N ASP A 364 20.62 13.01 -17.02
CA ASP A 364 21.70 13.25 -18.00
C ASP A 364 21.45 14.54 -18.78
N ALA A 365 20.21 14.80 -19.21
CA ALA A 365 19.85 16.04 -19.87
C ALA A 365 20.04 17.27 -18.97
N ARG A 366 19.76 17.16 -17.66
CA ARG A 366 19.98 18.23 -16.69
C ARG A 366 21.48 18.47 -16.48
N ILE A 367 22.26 17.40 -16.31
CA ILE A 367 23.71 17.48 -16.14
C ILE A 367 24.35 18.18 -17.35
N LYS A 368 23.99 17.75 -18.56
CA LYS A 368 24.49 18.35 -19.80
C LYS A 368 24.22 19.85 -19.86
N LYS A 369 22.99 20.28 -19.55
CA LYS A 369 22.65 21.72 -19.50
C LYS A 369 23.47 22.48 -18.44
N SER A 370 23.75 21.84 -17.30
CA SER A 370 24.55 22.44 -16.22
C SER A 370 26.01 22.60 -16.67
N GLU A 371 26.58 21.59 -17.30
CA GLU A 371 27.95 21.62 -17.83
C GLU A 371 28.13 22.68 -18.91
N GLU A 372 27.16 22.80 -19.83
CA GLU A 372 27.15 23.86 -20.87
C GLU A 372 27.12 25.26 -20.22
N ARG A 373 26.34 25.47 -19.17
CA ARG A 373 26.27 26.76 -18.45
C ARG A 373 27.54 27.09 -17.65
N SER A 374 28.27 26.06 -17.20
CA SER A 374 29.48 26.17 -16.40
C SER A 374 30.76 26.25 -17.27
N GLY A 375 30.62 26.56 -18.54
CA GLY A 375 31.77 26.66 -19.45
C GLY A 375 32.45 25.32 -19.80
N GLY A 376 31.68 24.21 -19.72
CA GLY A 376 32.16 22.87 -20.06
C GLY A 376 32.85 22.12 -18.92
N VAL A 377 32.77 22.61 -17.71
CA VAL A 377 33.26 21.90 -16.52
C VAL A 377 32.43 20.63 -16.31
N LYS A 378 33.09 19.47 -16.45
CA LYS A 378 32.40 18.16 -16.26
C LYS A 378 32.06 17.93 -14.82
N SER A 379 30.79 17.59 -14.57
CA SER A 379 30.33 17.06 -13.30
C SER A 379 30.71 15.57 -13.19
N GLY A 380 30.95 15.07 -11.99
CA GLY A 380 31.31 13.66 -11.77
C GLY A 380 30.20 12.64 -12.07
N GLY A 381 29.12 13.05 -12.77
CA GLY A 381 27.95 12.21 -13.03
C GLY A 381 27.06 12.01 -11.80
N LEU A 382 25.91 11.41 -12.03
CA LEU A 382 24.95 11.03 -10.98
C LEU A 382 24.45 9.60 -11.23
N GLU A 383 24.65 8.74 -10.26
CA GLU A 383 24.16 7.36 -10.34
C GLU A 383 22.66 7.33 -10.12
N VAL A 384 21.94 6.68 -11.04
CA VAL A 384 20.50 6.42 -10.93
C VAL A 384 20.27 4.91 -10.90
N GLN A 385 19.74 4.39 -9.80
CA GLN A 385 19.49 2.98 -9.65
C GLN A 385 18.05 2.73 -9.17
N VAL A 386 17.30 1.91 -9.91
CA VAL A 386 16.00 1.39 -9.50
C VAL A 386 16.18 -0.02 -8.96
N VAL A 387 15.78 -0.21 -7.71
CA VAL A 387 15.90 -1.46 -6.96
C VAL A 387 14.58 -2.20 -7.01
N THR A 388 14.66 -3.44 -7.49
CA THR A 388 13.56 -4.41 -7.47
C THR A 388 13.98 -5.60 -6.60
N HIS A 389 13.05 -6.19 -5.88
CA HIS A 389 13.33 -7.35 -5.03
C HIS A 389 12.14 -8.33 -5.00
N LYS A 390 12.40 -9.58 -4.63
CA LYS A 390 11.40 -10.67 -4.66
C LYS A 390 10.18 -10.43 -3.74
N ARG A 391 10.35 -9.62 -2.70
CA ARG A 391 9.34 -9.32 -1.67
C ARG A 391 8.60 -8.01 -1.91
N GLN A 392 8.77 -7.39 -3.06
CA GLN A 392 8.24 -6.09 -3.45
C GLN A 392 6.72 -5.99 -3.29
N ARG A 393 5.98 -7.08 -3.58
CA ARG A 393 4.52 -7.15 -3.40
C ARG A 393 4.08 -6.88 -1.94
N HIS A 394 4.89 -7.31 -0.98
CA HIS A 394 4.63 -7.19 0.45
C HIS A 394 5.75 -6.43 1.16
N GLY A 395 6.35 -5.45 0.48
CA GLY A 395 7.52 -4.71 0.94
C GLY A 395 7.40 -4.19 2.37
N PRO A 396 6.38 -3.37 2.70
CA PRO A 396 6.20 -2.85 4.05
C PRO A 396 6.04 -3.95 5.10
N TRP A 397 5.21 -4.97 4.83
CA TRP A 397 5.03 -6.10 5.75
C TRP A 397 6.35 -6.85 5.99
N PHE A 398 7.08 -7.15 4.92
CA PHE A 398 8.35 -7.88 5.02
C PHE A 398 9.44 -7.05 5.73
N GLY A 399 9.51 -5.74 5.46
CA GLY A 399 10.39 -4.85 6.22
C GLY A 399 10.04 -4.82 7.71
N GLY A 400 8.75 -4.81 8.04
CA GLY A 400 8.26 -4.95 9.41
C GLY A 400 8.65 -6.30 10.03
N SER A 401 8.57 -7.39 9.27
CA SER A 401 9.02 -8.71 9.69
C SER A 401 10.52 -8.75 10.00
N LEU A 402 11.34 -8.13 9.16
CA LEU A 402 12.79 -8.04 9.37
C LEU A 402 13.14 -7.23 10.63
N LEU A 403 12.53 -6.07 10.79
CA LEU A 403 12.82 -5.17 11.90
C LEU A 403 12.21 -5.67 13.22
N GLY A 404 11.01 -6.26 13.16
CA GLY A 404 10.30 -6.79 14.32
C GLY A 404 10.96 -8.01 14.99
N GLN A 405 11.89 -8.68 14.30
CA GLN A 405 12.68 -9.79 14.89
C GLN A 405 14.00 -9.34 15.54
N THR A 406 14.38 -8.06 15.37
CA THR A 406 15.62 -7.55 15.99
C THR A 406 15.49 -7.52 17.51
N PRO A 407 16.57 -7.80 18.28
CA PRO A 407 16.52 -7.80 19.74
C PRO A 407 16.06 -6.45 20.31
N GLU A 408 16.39 -5.37 19.62
CA GLU A 408 16.11 -3.99 20.01
C GLU A 408 14.66 -3.58 19.73
N PHE A 409 13.90 -4.33 18.92
CA PHE A 409 12.56 -3.93 18.50
C PHE A 409 11.65 -3.54 19.67
N ARG A 410 11.67 -4.33 20.76
CA ARG A 410 10.81 -4.06 21.92
C ARG A 410 11.15 -2.74 22.63
N SER A 411 12.40 -2.28 22.55
CA SER A 411 12.80 -0.98 23.13
C SER A 411 12.30 0.22 22.33
N TYR A 412 11.87 0.00 21.09
CA TYR A 412 11.27 1.05 20.26
C TYR A 412 9.74 1.10 20.38
N CYS A 413 9.13 0.05 20.96
CA CYS A 413 7.68 -0.01 21.16
C CYS A 413 7.25 0.77 22.38
N HIS A 414 6.08 1.38 22.32
CA HIS A 414 5.38 1.82 23.52
C HIS A 414 4.67 0.64 24.16
N THR A 415 4.85 0.47 25.46
CA THR A 415 4.23 -0.60 26.25
C THR A 415 2.86 -0.18 26.75
N LYS A 416 2.03 -1.17 27.13
CA LYS A 416 0.74 -0.92 27.77
C LYS A 416 0.88 -0.06 29.04
N ALA A 417 1.90 -0.32 29.86
CA ALA A 417 2.14 0.43 31.08
C ALA A 417 2.46 1.92 30.82
N GLU A 418 3.28 2.20 29.80
CA GLU A 418 3.58 3.58 29.40
C GLU A 418 2.36 4.28 28.80
N TYR A 419 1.52 3.56 28.05
CA TYR A 419 0.27 4.08 27.54
C TYR A 419 -0.70 4.44 28.67
N ASP A 420 -0.84 3.58 29.69
CA ASP A 420 -1.72 3.82 30.84
C ASP A 420 -1.29 5.02 31.67
N GLU A 421 0.01 5.36 31.69
CA GLU A 421 0.55 6.51 32.41
C GLU A 421 0.40 7.81 31.61
N ILE A 422 0.70 7.80 30.28
CA ILE A 422 0.81 9.02 29.44
C ILE A 422 -0.45 9.26 28.62
N GLY A 423 -1.15 8.19 28.25
CA GLY A 423 -2.34 8.23 27.38
C GLY A 423 -2.01 8.19 25.88
N PRO A 424 -3.03 8.37 25.01
CA PRO A 424 -2.91 8.19 23.56
C PRO A 424 -1.82 9.06 22.89
N SER A 425 -1.49 10.20 23.48
CA SER A 425 -0.50 11.12 22.90
C SER A 425 0.91 10.54 22.83
N ILE A 426 1.21 9.45 23.54
CA ILE A 426 2.52 8.79 23.52
C ILE A 426 2.91 8.34 22.12
N VAL A 427 1.94 7.88 21.31
CA VAL A 427 2.18 7.35 19.95
C VAL A 427 2.36 8.43 18.88
N ARG A 428 2.32 9.70 19.23
CA ARG A 428 2.63 10.76 18.27
C ARG A 428 4.06 10.71 17.78
N ARG A 429 4.96 10.12 18.58
CA ARG A 429 6.39 9.94 18.25
C ARG A 429 6.83 8.54 18.57
N PHE A 430 7.54 7.93 17.63
CA PHE A 430 8.26 6.69 17.81
C PHE A 430 9.75 6.92 17.55
N ALA A 431 10.61 6.20 18.28
CA ALA A 431 12.02 6.13 17.94
C ALA A 431 12.21 5.42 16.60
N LEU A 432 13.21 5.82 15.83
CA LEU A 432 13.49 5.20 14.54
C LEU A 432 14.14 3.83 14.73
N LEU A 433 13.57 2.82 14.09
CA LEU A 433 14.18 1.50 14.02
C LEU A 433 15.53 1.59 13.27
N GLY A 434 16.61 1.20 13.95
CA GLY A 434 17.96 1.20 13.37
C GLY A 434 18.74 2.51 13.47
N GLY A 435 18.19 3.53 14.15
CA GLY A 435 18.96 4.73 14.52
C GLY A 435 19.88 4.47 15.72
N PRO A 436 21.02 5.18 15.86
CA PRO A 436 21.78 5.17 17.11
C PRO A 436 20.84 5.67 18.19
N GLY A 437 20.70 4.86 19.26
CA GLY A 437 19.73 5.03 20.33
C GLY A 437 19.51 6.49 20.71
N GLY A 438 18.30 6.97 20.50
CA GLY A 438 17.93 8.32 20.86
C GLY A 438 17.98 8.49 22.38
N GLN A 439 18.82 9.39 22.85
CA GLN A 439 18.68 10.05 24.13
C GLN A 439 17.66 11.18 23.99
#